data_f268138410e50cbe9a0194e47c4162ee
#
_entry.id   f268138410e50cbe9a0194e47c4162ee
#
_cell.length_a   1.000
_cell.length_b   1.000
_cell.length_c   1.000
_cell.angle_alpha   90.00
_cell.angle_beta   90.00
_cell.angle_gamma   90.00
#
_symmetry.space_group_name_H-M   'P 1'
#
loop_
_entity.id
_entity.type
_entity.pdbx_description
1 polymer ?
#
loop_
_entity_poly.entity_id
_entity_poly.type
_entity_poly.pdbx_seq_one_letter_code
_entity_poly.pdbx_strand_id
1 'polypeptide(L)'
;YFSIMLIFIILVFFLITQNSNATLEDNFMWPLDGYTYISSYFGYRNSPTSGASTYHSGIDIPAPEGTNILAVCSGTVTFASWGAGGGYTIVVENDDIKVSYCHVSPNFIVSKYDTVVAGQIIANVGPKNVYGIINNPYKDSLGKPTNGATTRLPFTFNNKKRWFSGKSAKLFQYALKQK
;
A
#
# COMPACT_ATOMS: atom_id res chain seq x y z
N TYR A 1 9.96 43.51 29.51
CA TYR A 1 8.87 42.87 28.73
C TYR A 1 9.31 42.36 27.37
N PHE A 2 10.11 43.11 26.61
CA PHE A 2 10.58 42.71 25.26
C PHE A 2 11.46 41.45 25.29
N SER A 3 12.35 41.34 26.27
CA SER A 3 13.24 40.17 26.46
C SER A 3 12.45 38.89 26.81
N ILE A 4 11.39 39.00 27.62
CA ILE A 4 10.53 37.87 28.02
C ILE A 4 9.73 37.36 26.79
N MET A 5 9.20 38.28 25.98
CA MET A 5 8.47 37.96 24.78
C MET A 5 9.38 37.27 23.73
N LEU A 6 10.62 37.72 23.59
CA LEU A 6 11.57 37.11 22.65
C LEU A 6 11.93 35.68 23.10
N ILE A 7 12.17 35.46 24.39
CA ILE A 7 12.44 34.12 24.95
C ILE A 7 11.26 33.20 24.72
N PHE A 8 10.03 33.67 24.90
CA PHE A 8 8.82 32.89 24.68
C PHE A 8 8.68 32.48 23.20
N ILE A 9 8.92 33.40 22.25
CA ILE A 9 8.90 33.13 20.82
C ILE A 9 9.95 32.08 20.44
N ILE A 10 11.18 32.19 20.96
CA ILE A 10 12.26 31.22 20.72
C ILE A 10 11.89 29.84 21.29
N LEU A 11 11.27 29.79 22.48
CA LEU A 11 10.84 28.53 23.10
C LEU A 11 9.70 27.86 22.31
N VAL A 12 8.74 28.64 21.84
CA VAL A 12 7.65 28.15 21.00
C VAL A 12 8.18 27.64 19.65
N PHE A 13 9.12 28.39 19.04
CA PHE A 13 9.77 27.98 17.79
C PHE A 13 10.59 26.69 17.98
N PHE A 14 11.30 26.56 19.11
CA PHE A 14 12.05 25.37 19.48
C PHE A 14 11.12 24.16 19.71
N LEU A 15 9.98 24.35 20.38
CA LEU A 15 8.96 23.30 20.58
C LEU A 15 8.33 22.86 19.26
N ILE A 16 8.09 23.79 18.33
CA ILE A 16 7.53 23.47 17.00
C ILE A 16 8.57 22.68 16.17
N THR A 17 9.86 23.03 16.25
CA THR A 17 10.93 22.31 15.52
C THR A 17 11.24 20.92 16.08
N GLN A 18 10.98 20.66 17.36
CA GLN A 18 11.15 19.33 17.97
C GLN A 18 10.06 18.33 17.49
N ASN A 19 8.87 18.82 17.13
CA ASN A 19 7.79 17.96 16.62
C ASN A 19 7.95 17.55 15.13
N SER A 20 8.91 18.11 14.41
CA SER A 20 9.14 17.78 12.98
C SER A 20 10.09 16.59 12.75
N ASN A 21 10.63 16.01 13.82
CA ASN A 21 11.48 14.81 13.76
C ASN A 21 10.75 13.50 14.12
N ALA A 22 9.42 13.43 13.95
CA ALA A 22 8.72 12.15 13.91
C ALA A 22 9.31 11.35 12.73
N THR A 23 10.19 10.41 13.04
CA THR A 23 10.84 9.58 12.03
C THR A 23 9.79 8.80 11.29
N LEU A 24 9.92 8.65 9.98
CA LEU A 24 9.03 7.85 9.11
C LEU A 24 8.80 6.41 9.64
N GLU A 25 9.60 5.97 10.60
CA GLU A 25 9.50 4.67 11.27
C GLU A 25 8.25 4.55 12.15
N ASP A 26 7.76 5.65 12.73
CA ASP A 26 6.69 5.63 13.72
C ASP A 26 5.27 5.60 13.13
N ASN A 27 5.13 5.71 11.79
CA ASN A 27 3.84 5.85 11.12
C ASN A 27 3.50 4.74 10.11
N PHE A 28 4.27 3.64 10.05
CA PHE A 28 3.94 2.52 9.16
C PHE A 28 2.95 1.57 9.83
N MET A 29 1.76 1.44 9.21
CA MET A 29 0.73 0.50 9.64
C MET A 29 0.75 -0.75 8.75
N TRP A 30 0.49 -1.93 9.36
CA TRP A 30 0.27 -3.14 8.57
C TRP A 30 -1.07 -3.03 7.83
N PRO A 31 -1.13 -3.38 6.52
CA PRO A 31 -2.31 -3.07 5.69
C PRO A 31 -3.53 -3.95 5.93
N LEU A 32 -3.37 -5.14 6.56
CA LEU A 32 -4.44 -6.11 6.76
C LEU A 32 -4.43 -6.62 8.19
N ASP A 33 -5.31 -6.11 9.03
CA ASP A 33 -5.41 -6.55 10.42
C ASP A 33 -5.77 -8.03 10.51
N GLY A 34 -5.04 -8.76 11.36
CA GLY A 34 -5.21 -10.21 11.54
C GLY A 34 -4.61 -11.11 10.44
N TYR A 35 -4.16 -10.56 9.30
CA TYR A 35 -3.59 -11.33 8.19
C TYR A 35 -2.10 -11.00 8.00
N THR A 36 -1.22 -11.84 8.56
CA THR A 36 0.24 -11.59 8.57
C THR A 36 1.04 -12.55 7.70
N TYR A 37 0.39 -13.60 7.17
CA TYR A 37 1.05 -14.56 6.29
C TYR A 37 1.33 -13.94 4.91
N ILE A 38 2.57 -14.07 4.45
CA ILE A 38 2.99 -13.62 3.10
C ILE A 38 3.12 -14.85 2.21
N SER A 39 2.30 -14.92 1.17
CA SER A 39 2.32 -16.03 0.21
C SER A 39 3.33 -15.84 -0.93
N SER A 40 3.75 -14.59 -1.20
CA SER A 40 4.76 -14.27 -2.20
C SER A 40 5.53 -13.02 -1.80
N TYR A 41 6.85 -13.12 -1.80
CA TYR A 41 7.76 -12.04 -1.42
C TYR A 41 8.20 -11.21 -2.63
N PHE A 42 8.73 -10.03 -2.35
CA PHE A 42 9.41 -9.19 -3.33
C PHE A 42 10.62 -9.91 -3.96
N GLY A 43 10.79 -9.76 -5.27
CA GLY A 43 11.94 -10.26 -5.98
C GLY A 43 11.59 -11.22 -7.14
N TYR A 44 12.58 -11.95 -7.63
CA TYR A 44 12.39 -12.93 -8.70
C TYR A 44 11.62 -14.15 -8.18
N ARG A 45 10.67 -14.60 -8.99
CA ARG A 45 9.85 -15.79 -8.73
C ARG A 45 9.43 -16.46 -10.05
N ASN A 46 8.97 -17.69 -10.00
CA ASN A 46 8.25 -18.26 -11.12
C ASN A 46 6.93 -17.50 -11.31
N SER A 47 6.54 -17.24 -12.55
CA SER A 47 5.27 -16.57 -12.85
C SER A 47 4.11 -17.38 -12.28
N PRO A 48 3.27 -16.80 -11.41
CA PRO A 48 2.17 -17.54 -10.75
C PRO A 48 1.00 -17.82 -11.72
N THR A 49 0.91 -17.10 -12.82
CA THR A 49 -0.13 -17.25 -13.85
C THR A 49 0.35 -16.68 -15.17
N SER A 50 -0.30 -17.06 -16.29
CA SER A 50 -0.03 -16.47 -17.60
C SER A 50 -0.20 -14.95 -17.56
N GLY A 51 0.79 -14.23 -18.11
CA GLY A 51 0.82 -12.76 -18.11
C GLY A 51 1.30 -12.10 -16.81
N ALA A 52 1.52 -12.85 -15.73
CA ALA A 52 2.14 -12.31 -14.52
C ALA A 52 3.66 -12.21 -14.66
N SER A 53 4.25 -11.20 -14.02
CA SER A 53 5.70 -10.98 -14.01
C SER A 53 6.44 -12.06 -13.23
N THR A 54 7.63 -12.43 -13.72
CA THR A 54 8.65 -13.21 -12.99
C THR A 54 9.39 -12.37 -11.95
N TYR A 55 9.22 -11.06 -11.97
CA TYR A 55 9.72 -10.15 -10.93
C TYR A 55 8.56 -9.55 -10.18
N HIS A 56 8.43 -9.89 -8.88
CA HIS A 56 7.39 -9.37 -8.01
C HIS A 56 7.86 -8.08 -7.34
N SER A 57 7.21 -6.97 -7.64
CA SER A 57 7.56 -5.65 -7.10
C SER A 57 6.89 -5.33 -5.75
N GLY A 58 6.27 -6.30 -5.10
CA GLY A 58 5.56 -6.16 -3.83
C GLY A 58 5.59 -7.44 -3.00
N ILE A 59 4.62 -7.55 -2.11
CA ILE A 59 4.31 -8.78 -1.36
C ILE A 59 2.85 -9.14 -1.54
N ASP A 60 2.55 -10.43 -1.51
CA ASP A 60 1.18 -10.93 -1.56
C ASP A 60 0.74 -11.44 -0.19
N ILE A 61 -0.33 -10.86 0.36
CA ILE A 61 -0.93 -11.21 1.64
C ILE A 61 -2.32 -11.78 1.37
N PRO A 62 -2.56 -13.09 1.50
CA PRO A 62 -3.87 -13.68 1.28
C PRO A 62 -4.84 -13.27 2.39
N ALA A 63 -6.01 -12.78 2.00
CA ALA A 63 -7.12 -12.47 2.90
C ALA A 63 -8.46 -12.71 2.17
N PRO A 64 -9.56 -12.98 2.87
CA PRO A 64 -10.89 -13.12 2.28
C PRO A 64 -11.33 -11.85 1.56
N GLU A 65 -12.15 -12.02 0.52
CA GLU A 65 -12.86 -10.91 -0.11
C GLU A 65 -13.63 -10.10 0.94
N GLY A 66 -13.63 -8.78 0.81
CA GLY A 66 -14.29 -7.86 1.74
C GLY A 66 -13.46 -7.49 2.98
N THR A 67 -12.29 -8.14 3.23
CA THR A 67 -11.40 -7.73 4.34
C THR A 67 -10.97 -6.27 4.16
N ASN A 68 -11.01 -5.48 5.24
CA ASN A 68 -10.60 -4.08 5.22
C ASN A 68 -9.10 -3.95 4.94
N ILE A 69 -8.77 -2.99 4.08
CA ILE A 69 -7.40 -2.62 3.75
C ILE A 69 -7.11 -1.25 4.35
N LEU A 70 -6.04 -1.16 5.14
CA LEU A 70 -5.62 0.04 5.84
C LEU A 70 -4.54 0.77 5.06
N ALA A 71 -4.55 2.11 5.09
CA ALA A 71 -3.44 2.91 4.59
C ALA A 71 -2.19 2.65 5.43
N VAL A 72 -1.12 2.22 4.77
CA VAL A 72 0.18 1.94 5.41
C VAL A 72 0.85 3.20 5.90
N CYS A 73 0.64 4.31 5.20
CA CYS A 73 1.16 5.64 5.53
C CYS A 73 0.12 6.71 5.22
N SER A 74 0.28 7.87 5.84
CA SER A 74 -0.46 9.07 5.46
C SER A 74 0.02 9.59 4.11
N GLY A 75 -0.89 10.17 3.32
CA GLY A 75 -0.57 10.71 1.99
C GLY A 75 -1.81 11.07 1.19
N THR A 76 -1.60 11.31 -0.10
CA THR A 76 -2.66 11.62 -1.06
C THR A 76 -2.92 10.41 -1.96
N VAL A 77 -4.17 10.11 -2.25
CA VAL A 77 -4.55 9.11 -3.25
C VAL A 77 -4.25 9.67 -4.64
N THR A 78 -3.24 9.13 -5.30
CA THR A 78 -2.84 9.57 -6.66
C THR A 78 -3.48 8.73 -7.77
N PHE A 79 -4.01 7.56 -7.43
CA PHE A 79 -4.69 6.66 -8.35
C PHE A 79 -5.75 5.82 -7.62
N ALA A 80 -6.93 5.69 -8.20
CA ALA A 80 -7.99 4.77 -7.77
C ALA A 80 -8.79 4.33 -9.01
N SER A 81 -8.37 3.22 -9.65
CA SER A 81 -8.96 2.73 -10.90
C SER A 81 -8.45 1.33 -11.24
N TRP A 82 -8.79 0.84 -12.44
CA TRP A 82 -8.19 -0.35 -13.03
C TRP A 82 -6.72 -0.11 -13.38
N GLY A 83 -5.81 -0.90 -12.80
CA GLY A 83 -4.35 -0.80 -12.91
C GLY A 83 -3.70 -1.96 -13.66
N ALA A 84 -4.31 -2.46 -14.73
CA ALA A 84 -3.81 -3.59 -15.54
C ALA A 84 -3.45 -4.81 -14.67
N GLY A 85 -2.16 -5.19 -14.57
CA GLY A 85 -1.69 -6.33 -13.78
C GLY A 85 -2.05 -6.27 -12.31
N GLY A 86 -2.18 -5.08 -11.73
CA GLY A 86 -2.65 -4.86 -10.35
C GLY A 86 -4.16 -5.02 -10.16
N GLY A 87 -4.93 -5.18 -11.26
CA GLY A 87 -6.38 -5.18 -11.16
C GLY A 87 -6.92 -3.83 -10.69
N TYR A 88 -8.01 -3.81 -9.96
CA TYR A 88 -8.44 -2.59 -9.27
C TYR A 88 -7.39 -2.21 -8.23
N THR A 89 -6.91 -0.99 -8.33
CA THR A 89 -5.72 -0.52 -7.61
C THR A 89 -5.95 0.84 -7.01
N ILE A 90 -5.50 1.04 -5.77
CA ILE A 90 -5.35 2.34 -5.12
C ILE A 90 -3.87 2.62 -4.96
N VAL A 91 -3.46 3.87 -5.17
CA VAL A 91 -2.10 4.35 -4.90
C VAL A 91 -2.17 5.53 -3.95
N VAL A 92 -1.49 5.40 -2.81
CA VAL A 92 -1.27 6.49 -1.85
C VAL A 92 0.18 6.93 -1.95
N GLU A 93 0.41 8.22 -2.01
CA GLU A 93 1.73 8.81 -2.19
C GLU A 93 1.93 10.03 -1.27
N ASN A 94 3.12 10.14 -0.71
CA ASN A 94 3.64 11.35 -0.08
C ASN A 94 5.04 11.63 -0.62
N ASP A 95 5.75 12.61 -0.05
CA ASP A 95 7.07 13.05 -0.56
C ASP A 95 8.10 11.92 -0.61
N ASP A 96 8.02 10.98 0.32
CA ASP A 96 9.00 9.91 0.51
C ASP A 96 8.57 8.56 -0.08
N ILE A 97 7.28 8.29 -0.11
CA ILE A 97 6.75 6.94 -0.28
C ILE A 97 5.61 6.93 -1.29
N LYS A 98 5.62 5.90 -2.14
CA LYS A 98 4.52 5.56 -3.03
C LYS A 98 4.09 4.12 -2.80
N VAL A 99 2.88 3.93 -2.31
CA VAL A 99 2.29 2.63 -1.97
C VAL A 99 1.17 2.30 -2.93
N SER A 100 1.21 1.10 -3.53
CA SER A 100 0.14 0.58 -4.39
C SER A 100 -0.54 -0.60 -3.70
N TYR A 101 -1.86 -0.54 -3.60
CA TYR A 101 -2.75 -1.57 -3.08
C TYR A 101 -3.48 -2.18 -4.27
N CYS A 102 -3.08 -3.40 -4.65
CA CYS A 102 -3.57 -4.08 -5.84
C CYS A 102 -4.65 -5.10 -5.49
N HIS A 103 -5.44 -5.50 -6.49
CA HIS A 103 -6.53 -6.48 -6.37
C HIS A 103 -7.60 -6.08 -5.34
N VAL A 104 -7.80 -4.78 -5.16
CA VAL A 104 -8.83 -4.25 -4.26
C VAL A 104 -10.22 -4.41 -4.88
N SER A 105 -11.26 -4.20 -4.07
CA SER A 105 -12.65 -4.14 -4.53
C SER A 105 -12.86 -3.03 -5.58
N PRO A 106 -13.70 -3.25 -6.60
CA PRO A 106 -14.10 -2.19 -7.52
C PRO A 106 -14.89 -1.06 -6.84
N ASN A 107 -15.45 -1.33 -5.66
CA ASN A 107 -16.16 -0.34 -4.84
C ASN A 107 -15.13 0.42 -4.00
N PHE A 108 -14.55 1.47 -4.57
CA PHE A 108 -13.57 2.29 -3.89
C PHE A 108 -14.17 3.05 -2.71
N ILE A 109 -13.50 3.01 -1.54
CA ILE A 109 -13.87 3.80 -0.35
C ILE A 109 -13.31 5.22 -0.47
N VAL A 110 -12.18 5.37 -1.17
CA VAL A 110 -11.50 6.65 -1.40
C VAL A 110 -11.40 6.94 -2.89
N SER A 111 -11.29 8.21 -3.23
CA SER A 111 -11.18 8.73 -4.59
C SER A 111 -9.80 9.35 -4.83
N LYS A 112 -9.42 9.49 -6.11
CA LYS A 112 -8.21 10.23 -6.47
C LYS A 112 -8.28 11.66 -5.92
N TYR A 113 -7.19 12.10 -5.32
CA TYR A 113 -6.94 13.37 -4.63
C TYR A 113 -7.42 13.42 -3.17
N ASP A 114 -8.08 12.38 -2.65
CA ASP A 114 -8.37 12.32 -1.21
C ASP A 114 -7.06 12.25 -0.41
N THR A 115 -7.05 12.92 0.74
CA THR A 115 -6.00 12.77 1.75
C THR A 115 -6.40 11.67 2.73
N VAL A 116 -5.46 10.77 3.02
CA VAL A 116 -5.65 9.67 3.97
C VAL A 116 -4.59 9.70 5.05
N VAL A 117 -4.93 9.16 6.22
CA VAL A 117 -3.99 8.99 7.33
C VAL A 117 -3.62 7.52 7.51
N ALA A 118 -2.43 7.23 8.02
CA ALA A 118 -2.00 5.88 8.33
C ALA A 118 -3.03 5.16 9.22
N GLY A 119 -3.38 3.92 8.89
CA GLY A 119 -4.42 3.14 9.58
C GLY A 119 -5.86 3.43 9.16
N GLN A 120 -6.12 4.41 8.31
CA GLN A 120 -7.44 4.64 7.74
C GLN A 120 -7.84 3.49 6.81
N ILE A 121 -9.10 3.02 6.89
CA ILE A 121 -9.65 2.08 5.89
C ILE A 121 -9.79 2.81 4.56
N ILE A 122 -9.13 2.29 3.52
CA ILE A 122 -9.12 2.91 2.18
C ILE A 122 -9.76 2.03 1.12
N ALA A 123 -9.84 0.73 1.35
CA ALA A 123 -10.41 -0.25 0.43
C ALA A 123 -10.84 -1.52 1.16
N ASN A 124 -11.40 -2.45 0.38
CA ASN A 124 -11.56 -3.84 0.78
C ASN A 124 -10.80 -4.76 -0.19
N VAL A 125 -10.40 -5.94 0.27
CA VAL A 125 -9.89 -7.00 -0.61
C VAL A 125 -10.95 -7.33 -1.65
N GLY A 126 -10.56 -7.30 -2.93
CA GLY A 126 -11.47 -7.47 -4.05
C GLY A 126 -11.79 -8.91 -4.38
N PRO A 127 -12.77 -9.14 -5.26
CA PRO A 127 -13.11 -10.44 -5.78
C PRO A 127 -11.97 -11.00 -6.67
N LYS A 128 -11.85 -12.32 -6.70
CA LYS A 128 -10.95 -13.00 -7.63
C LYS A 128 -11.28 -12.70 -9.09
N ASN A 129 -12.55 -12.79 -9.43
CA ASN A 129 -13.04 -12.60 -10.79
C ASN A 129 -13.76 -11.25 -10.92
N VAL A 130 -13.45 -10.53 -12.00
CA VAL A 130 -14.08 -9.24 -12.34
C VAL A 130 -14.54 -9.24 -13.78
N TYR A 131 -15.70 -8.67 -14.03
CA TYR A 131 -16.34 -8.61 -15.35
C TYR A 131 -16.49 -7.16 -15.80
N GLY A 132 -16.73 -6.96 -17.11
CA GLY A 132 -16.95 -5.62 -17.66
C GLY A 132 -15.69 -4.82 -17.97
N ILE A 133 -14.49 -5.34 -17.69
CA ILE A 133 -13.24 -4.72 -18.08
C ILE A 133 -12.92 -5.08 -19.54
N ILE A 134 -13.00 -4.08 -20.42
CA ILE A 134 -12.71 -4.26 -21.85
C ILE A 134 -11.26 -4.73 -22.03
N ASN A 135 -11.09 -5.79 -22.82
CA ASN A 135 -9.77 -6.37 -23.13
C ASN A 135 -8.96 -6.81 -21.90
N ASN A 136 -9.62 -7.25 -20.81
CA ASN A 136 -8.91 -7.83 -19.67
C ASN A 136 -8.14 -9.10 -20.11
N PRO A 137 -6.78 -9.09 -20.16
CA PRO A 137 -6.01 -10.24 -20.63
C PRO A 137 -5.84 -11.31 -19.55
N TYR A 138 -6.12 -10.96 -18.27
CA TYR A 138 -5.89 -11.83 -17.13
C TYR A 138 -7.08 -12.76 -16.92
N LYS A 139 -6.80 -14.07 -16.92
CA LYS A 139 -7.83 -15.10 -16.78
C LYS A 139 -7.31 -16.21 -15.87
N ASP A 140 -8.22 -16.84 -15.15
CA ASP A 140 -7.93 -18.05 -14.40
C ASP A 140 -7.88 -19.30 -15.31
N SER A 141 -7.58 -20.46 -14.71
CA SER A 141 -7.52 -21.75 -15.43
C SER A 141 -8.81 -22.18 -16.10
N LEU A 142 -9.94 -21.57 -15.71
CA LEU A 142 -11.26 -21.81 -16.31
C LEU A 142 -11.63 -20.73 -17.36
N GLY A 143 -10.69 -19.84 -17.71
CA GLY A 143 -10.91 -18.75 -18.66
C GLY A 143 -11.73 -17.59 -18.11
N LYS A 144 -12.05 -17.55 -16.80
CA LYS A 144 -12.80 -16.46 -16.20
C LYS A 144 -11.90 -15.25 -15.99
N PRO A 145 -12.35 -14.02 -16.30
CA PRO A 145 -11.53 -12.81 -16.13
C PRO A 145 -11.23 -12.58 -14.65
N THR A 146 -9.95 -12.30 -14.35
CA THR A 146 -9.47 -12.07 -12.99
C THR A 146 -9.27 -10.59 -12.70
N ASN A 147 -9.19 -10.25 -11.41
CA ASN A 147 -8.88 -8.91 -10.91
C ASN A 147 -7.37 -8.64 -11.05
N GLY A 148 -6.90 -8.43 -12.30
CA GLY A 148 -5.50 -8.34 -12.64
C GLY A 148 -4.78 -9.71 -12.66
N ALA A 149 -3.45 -9.70 -12.60
CA ALA A 149 -2.60 -10.89 -12.68
C ALA A 149 -2.56 -11.67 -11.35
N THR A 150 -3.72 -12.19 -10.91
CA THR A 150 -3.84 -12.95 -9.66
C THR A 150 -4.40 -14.35 -9.89
N THR A 151 -3.92 -15.34 -9.12
CA THR A 151 -4.42 -16.72 -9.14
C THR A 151 -5.38 -17.03 -8.00
N ARG A 152 -5.36 -16.19 -6.93
CA ARG A 152 -6.15 -16.36 -5.71
C ARG A 152 -6.71 -14.99 -5.30
N LEU A 153 -7.14 -14.84 -4.05
CA LEU A 153 -7.49 -13.57 -3.41
C LEU A 153 -6.25 -13.00 -2.65
N PRO A 154 -5.15 -12.61 -3.29
CA PRO A 154 -4.07 -11.95 -2.61
C PRO A 154 -4.25 -10.45 -2.75
N PHE A 155 -4.20 -9.75 -1.65
CA PHE A 155 -3.87 -8.35 -1.66
C PHE A 155 -2.38 -8.23 -1.97
N THR A 156 -2.02 -7.51 -3.03
CA THR A 156 -0.62 -7.19 -3.35
C THR A 156 -0.31 -5.77 -2.91
N PHE A 157 0.68 -5.64 -2.08
CA PHE A 157 1.23 -4.39 -1.60
C PHE A 157 2.57 -4.10 -2.29
N ASN A 158 2.70 -2.94 -2.93
CA ASN A 158 3.90 -2.52 -3.64
C ASN A 158 4.33 -1.10 -3.23
N ASN A 159 5.62 -0.93 -2.90
CA ASN A 159 6.21 0.37 -2.59
C ASN A 159 7.35 0.69 -3.57
N LYS A 160 7.22 1.75 -4.39
CA LYS A 160 8.15 2.04 -5.49
C LYS A 160 9.24 3.07 -5.21
N LYS A 161 9.06 4.00 -4.28
CA LYS A 161 9.99 5.15 -4.16
C LYS A 161 11.27 4.88 -3.35
N ARG A 162 11.29 3.95 -2.41
CA ARG A 162 12.41 3.83 -1.43
C ARG A 162 13.00 2.44 -1.18
N TRP A 163 12.58 1.42 -1.91
CA TRP A 163 13.08 0.04 -1.71
C TRP A 163 14.57 -0.14 -2.07
N PHE A 164 15.18 0.82 -2.76
CA PHE A 164 16.56 0.74 -3.24
C PHE A 164 17.59 1.40 -2.30
N SER A 165 17.19 2.08 -1.24
CA SER A 165 18.13 2.52 -0.20
C SER A 165 18.00 1.60 1.01
N GLY A 166 19.09 0.90 1.38
CA GLY A 166 19.15 -0.22 2.34
C GLY A 166 18.47 -0.08 3.71
N LYS A 167 17.88 1.09 4.05
CA LYS A 167 17.12 1.31 5.28
C LYS A 167 15.67 0.81 5.16
N SER A 168 14.99 0.97 4.03
CA SER A 168 13.56 0.62 3.89
C SER A 168 13.31 -0.88 3.79
N ALA A 169 14.25 -1.65 3.17
CA ALA A 169 14.18 -3.11 3.18
C ALA A 169 14.36 -3.66 4.61
N LYS A 170 15.18 -3.01 5.44
CA LYS A 170 15.36 -3.36 6.86
C LYS A 170 14.12 -3.06 7.69
N LEU A 171 13.42 -1.96 7.45
CA LEU A 171 12.17 -1.60 8.12
C LEU A 171 11.06 -2.61 7.87
N PHE A 172 10.92 -3.06 6.62
CA PHE A 172 9.94 -4.07 6.26
C PHE A 172 10.30 -5.44 6.87
N GLN A 173 11.59 -5.84 6.84
CA GLN A 173 12.07 -7.03 7.55
C GLN A 173 11.96 -6.89 9.07
N TYR A 174 12.07 -5.69 9.62
CA TYR A 174 11.90 -5.45 11.05
C TYR A 174 10.43 -5.61 11.45
N ALA A 175 9.49 -5.07 10.68
CA ALA A 175 8.05 -5.27 10.89
C ALA A 175 7.64 -6.75 10.81
N LEU A 176 8.32 -7.55 9.97
CA LEU A 176 8.11 -9.00 9.87
C LEU A 176 8.70 -9.79 11.05
N LYS A 177 9.71 -9.26 11.76
CA LYS A 177 10.37 -9.93 12.89
C LYS A 177 9.73 -9.64 14.25
N GLN A 178 8.83 -8.66 14.33
CA GLN A 178 8.12 -8.26 15.56
C GLN A 178 6.83 -9.08 15.80
N LYS A 179 6.56 -10.06 14.96
CA LYS A 179 5.48 -11.05 15.06
C LYS A 179 6.08 -12.45 14.92
#